data_569160e6ca2157a88a3a0862d76681fc
#
_entry.id   569160e6ca2157a88a3a0862d76681fc
#
_cell.length_a   1.000
_cell.length_b   1.000
_cell.length_c   1.000
_cell.angle_alpha   90.00
_cell.angle_beta   90.00
_cell.angle_gamma   90.00
#
_symmetry.space_group_name_H-M   'P 1'
#
loop_
_entity.id
_entity.type
_entity.pdbx_description
1 polymer ?
#
loop_
_entity_poly.entity_id
_entity_poly.type
_entity_poly.pdbx_seq_one_letter_code
_entity_poly.pdbx_strand_id
1 'polypeptide(L)'
;MDQRVAEHLATDEISLGDFIVSGGEVGALAITDAVVRLLPGAIGDHDAAATDSFYDARNLSAPSYTRPAEYRGYKVPEVLRSGDHAKIEEWREAEAERLSRERWSAENK
;
A
#
# COMPACT_ATOMS: atom_id res chain seq x y z
N MET A 1 -18.46 18.45 13.09
CA MET A 1 -19.67 17.65 12.71
C MET A 1 -20.46 17.34 13.96
N ASP A 2 -21.78 17.34 13.84
CA ASP A 2 -22.64 17.00 14.98
C ASP A 2 -22.51 15.51 15.31
N GLN A 3 -22.25 15.22 16.57
CA GLN A 3 -22.05 13.84 17.05
C GLN A 3 -23.23 12.91 16.76
N ARG A 4 -24.45 13.46 16.77
CA ARG A 4 -25.67 12.70 16.47
C ARG A 4 -25.70 12.11 15.06
N VAL A 5 -24.95 12.69 14.11
CA VAL A 5 -24.81 12.14 12.76
C VAL A 5 -24.03 10.83 12.80
N ALA A 6 -22.92 10.79 13.52
CA ALA A 6 -22.12 9.56 13.69
C ALA A 6 -22.92 8.48 14.44
N GLU A 7 -23.66 8.86 15.47
CA GLU A 7 -24.39 7.92 16.34
C GLU A 7 -25.64 7.33 15.70
N HIS A 8 -26.35 8.11 14.87
CA HIS A 8 -27.71 7.74 14.45
C HIS A 8 -27.92 7.67 12.93
N LEU A 9 -27.09 8.32 12.13
CA LEU A 9 -27.28 8.41 10.68
C LEU A 9 -26.18 7.72 9.87
N ALA A 10 -24.95 7.73 10.35
CA ALA A 10 -23.85 7.10 9.64
C ALA A 10 -23.92 5.57 9.75
N THR A 11 -23.66 4.89 8.64
CA THR A 11 -23.53 3.44 8.61
C THR A 11 -22.20 3.00 9.21
N ASP A 12 -21.16 3.82 9.02
CA ASP A 12 -19.82 3.52 9.46
C ASP A 12 -19.03 4.80 9.75
N GLU A 13 -18.04 4.72 10.61
CA GLU A 13 -17.13 5.82 10.93
C GLU A 13 -15.69 5.33 10.74
N ILE A 14 -14.94 6.00 9.86
CA ILE A 14 -13.59 5.60 9.47
C ILE A 14 -12.61 6.73 9.79
N SER A 15 -11.53 6.41 10.49
CA SER A 15 -10.39 7.31 10.68
C SER A 15 -9.30 6.99 9.65
N LEU A 16 -8.74 8.03 9.03
CA LEU A 16 -7.59 7.92 8.15
C LEU A 16 -6.26 8.07 8.90
N GLY A 17 -6.29 8.52 10.14
CA GLY A 17 -5.09 8.73 10.95
C GLY A 17 -5.31 9.77 12.05
N ASP A 18 -4.30 9.93 12.89
CA ASP A 18 -4.32 10.85 14.04
C ASP A 18 -3.91 12.26 13.62
N PHE A 19 -4.69 12.86 12.74
CA PHE A 19 -4.48 14.22 12.23
C PHE A 19 -5.80 14.87 11.88
N ILE A 20 -5.79 16.20 11.75
CA ILE A 20 -6.95 17.00 11.40
C ILE A 20 -6.78 17.58 10.00
N VAL A 21 -7.84 17.51 9.20
CA VAL A 21 -7.95 18.15 7.89
C VAL A 21 -9.06 19.20 7.91
N SER A 22 -9.01 20.18 7.00
CA SER A 22 -9.96 21.30 6.98
C SER A 22 -11.39 20.90 6.62
N GLY A 23 -11.57 19.79 5.91
CA GLY A 23 -12.89 19.28 5.51
C GLY A 23 -12.84 17.80 5.14
N GLY A 24 -13.99 17.20 4.98
CA GLY A 24 -14.12 15.76 4.69
C GLY A 24 -13.82 15.34 3.25
N GLU A 25 -13.67 16.29 2.32
CA GLU A 25 -13.49 16.00 0.89
C GLU A 25 -12.22 15.22 0.59
N VAL A 26 -11.13 15.55 1.25
CA VAL A 26 -9.83 14.87 1.09
C VAL A 26 -9.94 13.41 1.57
N GLY A 27 -10.60 13.20 2.71
CA GLY A 27 -10.86 11.87 3.23
C GLY A 27 -11.76 11.05 2.32
N ALA A 28 -12.82 11.64 1.80
CA ALA A 28 -13.73 11.00 0.85
C ALA A 28 -13.01 10.60 -0.44
N LEU A 29 -12.14 11.45 -0.98
CA LEU A 29 -11.33 11.13 -2.15
C LEU A 29 -10.36 9.97 -1.89
N ALA A 30 -9.69 9.97 -0.75
CA ALA A 30 -8.77 8.89 -0.38
C ALA A 30 -9.49 7.54 -0.28
N ILE A 31 -10.63 7.49 0.38
CA ILE A 31 -11.43 6.27 0.51
C ILE A 31 -11.98 5.82 -0.84
N THR A 32 -12.49 6.74 -1.64
CA THR A 32 -13.03 6.45 -2.98
C THR A 32 -11.96 5.84 -3.87
N ASP A 33 -10.78 6.45 -3.93
CA ASP A 33 -9.67 5.93 -4.73
C ASP A 33 -9.25 4.53 -4.26
N ALA A 34 -9.07 4.34 -2.96
CA ALA A 34 -8.65 3.07 -2.38
C ALA A 34 -9.64 1.93 -2.66
N VAL A 35 -10.94 2.21 -2.69
CA VAL A 35 -11.98 1.21 -2.95
C VAL A 35 -12.17 0.96 -4.44
N VAL A 36 -12.29 2.01 -5.24
CA VAL A 36 -12.61 1.92 -6.68
C VAL A 36 -11.52 1.17 -7.45
N ARG A 37 -10.26 1.37 -7.13
CA ARG A 37 -9.15 0.68 -7.79
C ARG A 37 -9.19 -0.84 -7.65
N LEU A 38 -9.92 -1.37 -6.67
CA LEU A 38 -10.11 -2.81 -6.46
C LEU A 38 -11.23 -3.40 -7.31
N LEU A 39 -12.06 -2.56 -7.92
CA LEU A 39 -13.15 -3.02 -8.77
C LEU A 39 -12.62 -3.51 -10.13
N PRO A 40 -13.17 -4.60 -10.68
CA PRO A 40 -12.77 -5.10 -12.00
C PRO A 40 -12.90 -4.01 -13.07
N GLY A 41 -11.86 -3.80 -13.85
CA GLY A 41 -11.85 -2.83 -14.96
C GLY A 41 -11.68 -1.36 -14.56
N ALA A 42 -11.61 -1.04 -13.27
CA ALA A 42 -11.43 0.34 -12.81
C ALA A 42 -10.02 0.88 -13.07
N ILE A 43 -9.01 0.00 -13.01
CA ILE A 43 -7.65 0.28 -13.46
C ILE A 43 -7.28 -0.69 -14.59
N GLY A 44 -6.30 -0.30 -15.42
CA GLY A 44 -5.94 -1.07 -16.61
C GLY A 44 -5.34 -2.45 -16.33
N ASP A 45 -4.79 -2.65 -15.14
CA ASP A 45 -4.15 -3.90 -14.74
C ASP A 45 -4.58 -4.28 -13.31
N HIS A 46 -5.51 -5.22 -13.21
CA HIS A 46 -5.98 -5.74 -11.92
C HIS A 46 -4.90 -6.54 -11.19
N ASP A 47 -4.02 -7.24 -11.92
CA ASP A 47 -2.92 -8.01 -11.32
C ASP A 47 -1.91 -7.09 -10.64
N ALA A 48 -1.72 -5.87 -11.16
CA ALA A 48 -0.90 -4.86 -10.49
C ALA A 48 -1.47 -4.46 -9.12
N ALA A 49 -2.79 -4.31 -9.01
CA ALA A 49 -3.43 -4.03 -7.72
C ALA A 49 -3.27 -5.20 -6.74
N ALA A 50 -3.32 -6.43 -7.23
CA ALA A 50 -3.16 -7.63 -6.40
C ALA A 50 -1.76 -7.77 -5.78
N THR A 51 -0.75 -7.14 -6.37
CA THR A 51 0.62 -7.13 -5.83
C THR A 51 0.93 -5.94 -4.91
N ASP A 52 -0.02 -5.03 -4.74
CA ASP A 52 0.14 -3.88 -3.86
C ASP A 52 0.10 -4.27 -2.39
N SER A 53 0.72 -3.42 -1.56
CA SER A 53 0.62 -3.53 -0.11
C SER A 53 -0.83 -3.52 0.35
N PHE A 54 -1.13 -4.30 1.38
CA PHE A 54 -2.45 -4.41 2.01
C PHE A 54 -3.57 -4.99 1.12
N TYR A 55 -3.26 -5.52 -0.07
CA TYR A 55 -4.26 -6.17 -0.89
C TYR A 55 -4.94 -7.35 -0.17
N ASP A 56 -4.16 -8.14 0.55
CA ASP A 56 -4.62 -9.25 1.40
C ASP A 56 -4.62 -8.90 2.89
N ALA A 57 -5.01 -7.69 3.23
CA ALA A 57 -5.23 -7.12 4.56
C ALA A 57 -3.98 -6.66 5.31
N ARG A 58 -2.90 -7.44 5.35
CA ARG A 58 -1.76 -7.13 6.25
C ARG A 58 -0.40 -7.09 5.59
N ASN A 59 -0.24 -7.71 4.45
CA ASN A 59 1.07 -7.84 3.84
C ASN A 59 1.49 -6.58 3.09
N LEU A 60 2.76 -6.25 3.21
CA LEU A 60 3.39 -5.21 2.43
C LEU A 60 3.94 -5.81 1.14
N SER A 61 3.94 -5.04 0.06
CA SER A 61 4.64 -5.40 -1.16
C SER A 61 6.15 -5.20 -1.00
N ALA A 62 6.93 -5.85 -1.86
CA ALA A 62 8.36 -5.63 -1.94
C ALA A 62 8.68 -4.19 -2.33
N PRO A 63 9.86 -3.67 -1.93
CA PRO A 63 10.29 -2.34 -2.33
C PRO A 63 10.41 -2.22 -3.85
N SER A 64 9.99 -1.07 -4.37
CA SER A 64 10.11 -0.76 -5.79
C SER A 64 11.33 0.09 -6.08
N TYR A 65 11.98 -0.17 -7.21
CA TYR A 65 13.14 0.57 -7.68
C TYR A 65 12.88 1.09 -9.10
N THR A 66 13.39 2.27 -9.38
CA THR A 66 13.31 2.90 -10.69
C THR A 66 14.70 3.18 -11.25
N ARG A 67 14.79 3.63 -12.49
CA ARG A 67 16.05 4.12 -13.08
C ARG A 67 16.50 5.41 -12.40
N PRO A 68 17.80 5.69 -12.35
CA PRO A 68 18.93 4.89 -12.83
C PRO A 68 19.30 3.72 -11.92
N ALA A 69 20.14 2.80 -12.42
CA ALA A 69 20.63 1.65 -11.64
C ALA A 69 21.49 2.05 -10.44
N GLU A 70 22.10 3.22 -10.49
CA GLU A 70 22.86 3.83 -9.40
C GLU A 70 22.61 5.33 -9.36
N TYR A 71 22.34 5.85 -8.15
CA TYR A 71 22.18 7.28 -7.91
C TYR A 71 22.89 7.68 -6.63
N ARG A 72 23.86 8.58 -6.74
CA ARG A 72 24.66 9.07 -5.61
C ARG A 72 25.28 7.95 -4.74
N GLY A 73 25.74 6.86 -5.37
CA GLY A 73 26.28 5.70 -4.67
C GLY A 73 25.24 4.69 -4.19
N TYR A 74 23.97 4.99 -4.29
CA TYR A 74 22.86 4.08 -3.97
C TYR A 74 22.53 3.21 -5.18
N LYS A 75 22.62 1.90 -5.01
CA LYS A 75 22.44 0.92 -6.10
C LYS A 75 21.12 0.18 -5.98
N VAL A 76 20.50 -0.08 -7.13
CA VAL A 76 19.41 -1.07 -7.23
C VAL A 76 20.02 -2.46 -6.97
N PRO A 77 19.34 -3.33 -6.18
CA PRO A 77 19.80 -4.70 -5.96
C PRO A 77 20.08 -5.42 -7.29
N GLU A 78 21.23 -6.09 -7.40
CA GLU A 78 21.66 -6.73 -8.64
C GLU A 78 20.70 -7.80 -9.13
N VAL A 79 20.04 -8.53 -8.22
CA VAL A 79 19.05 -9.55 -8.57
C VAL A 79 17.93 -8.98 -9.44
N LEU A 80 17.51 -7.72 -9.20
CA LEU A 80 16.45 -7.05 -9.98
C LEU A 80 16.93 -6.65 -11.38
N ARG A 81 18.21 -6.64 -11.63
CA ARG A 81 18.85 -6.32 -12.91
C ARG A 81 19.31 -7.55 -13.68
N SER A 82 19.21 -8.73 -13.08
CA SER A 82 19.74 -9.99 -13.64
C SER A 82 18.93 -10.53 -14.83
N GLY A 83 17.67 -10.14 -14.97
CA GLY A 83 16.77 -10.72 -15.96
C GLY A 83 16.26 -12.13 -15.62
N ASP A 84 16.69 -12.69 -14.51
CA ASP A 84 16.22 -13.99 -14.01
C ASP A 84 14.91 -13.80 -13.22
N HIS A 85 13.79 -13.98 -13.89
CA HIS A 85 12.46 -13.74 -13.32
C HIS A 85 12.16 -14.60 -12.08
N ALA A 86 12.66 -15.82 -12.02
CA ALA A 86 12.48 -16.71 -10.87
C ALA A 86 13.17 -16.16 -9.61
N LYS A 87 14.43 -15.70 -9.75
CA LYS A 87 15.17 -15.10 -8.65
C LYS A 87 14.62 -13.75 -8.23
N ILE A 88 14.11 -12.96 -9.17
CA ILE A 88 13.46 -11.68 -8.89
C ILE A 88 12.19 -11.92 -8.06
N GLU A 89 11.37 -12.89 -8.41
CA GLU A 89 10.16 -13.20 -7.68
C GLU A 89 10.46 -13.72 -6.27
N GLU A 90 11.41 -14.62 -6.14
CA GLU A 90 11.88 -15.13 -4.84
C GLU A 90 12.39 -13.97 -3.94
N TRP A 91 13.16 -13.05 -4.50
CA TRP A 91 13.63 -11.87 -3.77
C TRP A 91 12.46 -10.97 -3.33
N ARG A 92 11.47 -10.74 -4.20
CA ARG A 92 10.28 -9.93 -3.88
C ARG A 92 9.47 -10.55 -2.74
N GLU A 93 9.24 -11.84 -2.79
CA GLU A 93 8.52 -12.55 -1.72
C GLU A 93 9.25 -12.44 -0.39
N ALA A 94 10.56 -12.67 -0.37
CA ALA A 94 11.38 -12.58 0.83
C ALA A 94 11.40 -11.16 1.42
N GLU A 95 11.54 -10.13 0.59
CA GLU A 95 11.53 -8.73 1.03
C GLU A 95 10.14 -8.29 1.52
N ALA A 96 9.08 -8.70 0.86
CA ALA A 96 7.72 -8.42 1.28
C ALA A 96 7.43 -9.02 2.66
N GLU A 97 7.84 -10.26 2.88
CA GLU A 97 7.71 -10.93 4.17
C GLU A 97 8.52 -10.24 5.27
N ARG A 98 9.77 -9.87 4.97
CA ARG A 98 10.64 -9.16 5.92
C ARG A 98 10.03 -7.84 6.36
N LEU A 99 9.59 -7.01 5.40
CA LEU A 99 8.98 -5.70 5.68
C LEU A 99 7.67 -5.83 6.45
N SER A 100 6.85 -6.82 6.10
CA SER A 100 5.59 -7.09 6.82
C SER A 100 5.85 -7.46 8.27
N ARG A 101 6.83 -8.32 8.51
CA ARG A 101 7.24 -8.73 9.85
C ARG A 101 7.78 -7.56 10.68
N GLU A 102 8.64 -6.74 10.11
CA GLU A 102 9.21 -5.56 10.78
C GLU A 102 8.13 -4.56 11.19
N ARG A 103 7.20 -4.28 10.29
CA ARG A 103 6.08 -3.36 10.57
C ARG A 103 5.24 -3.84 11.76
N TRP A 104 4.79 -5.09 11.71
CA TRP A 104 3.91 -5.60 12.76
C TRP A 104 4.62 -5.82 14.09
N SER A 105 5.92 -6.06 14.09
CA SER A 105 6.73 -6.08 15.32
C SER A 105 6.83 -4.71 15.97
N ALA A 106 6.93 -3.65 15.18
CA ALA A 106 6.99 -2.27 15.67
C ALA A 106 5.65 -1.81 16.26
N GLU A 107 4.53 -2.24 15.69
CA GLU A 107 3.19 -1.87 16.18
C GLU A 107 2.81 -2.58 17.50
N ASN A 108 3.40 -3.73 17.79
CA ASN A 108 3.18 -4.49 19.01
C ASN A 108 4.08 -4.08 20.20
N LYS A 109 4.87 -3.05 20.03
CA LYS A 109 5.67 -2.44 21.09
C LYS A 109 4.99 -1.20 21.63
#